data_90102386efa348ab0eb899844195c101
#
_entry.id   90102386efa348ab0eb899844195c101
#
_cell.length_a   1.000
_cell.length_b   1.000
_cell.length_c   1.000
_cell.angle_alpha   90.00
_cell.angle_beta   90.00
_cell.angle_gamma   90.00
#
_symmetry.space_group_name_H-M   'P 1'
#
loop_
_entity.id
_entity.type
_entity.pdbx_description
1 polymer ?
#
loop_
_entity_poly.entity_id
_entity_poly.type
_entity_poly.pdbx_seq_one_letter_code
_entity_poly.pdbx_strand_id
1 'polypeptide(L)'
;MVLVAVIAAAAAAGLAISSAQRPPGPAPPLPPTPSPDPTPIPRGPVSGIGFSVVDDPATFQVILFGGVDNYANTWIWTGSRWSLATPPMSPPGRIDAAIAYDPKTKQVLLFGGRHAPVTSGRSLSDTWAWDGATWRELDAGEAGPPPGEGASMAWDEALDQMVLVTSAGNAPGGDQTWIWNATRWVLKVHGGVAPSAFALPMAFDPVTRSLIAEGCCYVPQSQLGALDTTWRWDGQRWGQLAGTAEPLPGSSLALDPATERLALCNCGPMLALPALASWTGRAWELLKVARLPIEPVTEITDGTSGQLLIFGSAAPSNPYAAQPVHLWALHGSTWQELDAAVSGV
;
A
#
# COMPACT_ATOMS: atom_id res chain seq x y z
N MET A 1 -48.35 30.92 -48.26
CA MET A 1 -49.34 31.92 -47.84
C MET A 1 -48.71 32.70 -46.70
N VAL A 2 -47.97 33.71 -46.96
CA VAL A 2 -48.25 35.16 -47.06
C VAL A 2 -49.14 35.64 -45.90
N LEU A 3 -48.51 36.38 -44.98
CA LEU A 3 -48.98 37.76 -44.73
C LEU A 3 -47.86 38.60 -44.07
N VAL A 4 -47.50 39.67 -44.74
CA VAL A 4 -46.68 40.82 -44.37
C VAL A 4 -47.60 41.84 -43.65
N ALA A 5 -47.12 42.45 -42.58
CA ALA A 5 -47.70 43.71 -42.10
C ALA A 5 -46.56 44.68 -41.75
N VAL A 6 -46.47 45.69 -42.55
CA VAL A 6 -45.72 46.94 -42.40
C VAL A 6 -46.60 47.88 -41.56
N ILE A 7 -46.08 48.56 -40.54
CA ILE A 7 -46.63 49.80 -40.00
C ILE A 7 -45.52 50.81 -39.78
N ALA A 8 -45.82 52.00 -40.23
CA ALA A 8 -44.96 53.12 -40.46
C ALA A 8 -44.57 53.96 -39.21
N ALA A 9 -43.59 54.77 -39.43
CA ALA A 9 -42.96 55.75 -38.54
C ALA A 9 -43.86 56.87 -38.07
N ALA A 10 -43.58 57.35 -36.87
CA ALA A 10 -43.87 58.76 -36.52
C ALA A 10 -42.68 59.30 -35.71
N ALA A 11 -42.05 60.32 -36.28
CA ALA A 11 -40.97 61.08 -35.64
C ALA A 11 -41.56 62.06 -34.62
N ALA A 12 -41.01 62.08 -33.42
CA ALA A 12 -41.19 63.18 -32.50
C ALA A 12 -39.80 63.61 -32.02
N ALA A 13 -39.39 64.81 -32.48
CA ALA A 13 -38.17 65.47 -32.08
C ALA A 13 -38.33 65.99 -30.62
N GLY A 14 -37.67 65.40 -29.68
CA GLY A 14 -37.52 65.93 -28.33
C GLY A 14 -36.08 66.32 -28.08
N LEU A 15 -35.83 67.59 -27.81
CA LEU A 15 -34.53 68.11 -27.36
C LEU A 15 -34.14 67.43 -26.02
N ALA A 16 -33.13 66.58 -26.09
CA ALA A 16 -32.50 66.06 -24.88
C ALA A 16 -31.31 66.92 -24.49
N ILE A 17 -31.39 67.57 -23.35
CA ILE A 17 -30.32 68.27 -22.69
C ILE A 17 -29.28 67.20 -22.27
N SER A 18 -28.11 67.17 -22.89
CA SER A 18 -27.00 66.30 -22.54
C SER A 18 -26.42 66.76 -21.21
N SER A 19 -26.76 66.06 -20.13
CA SER A 19 -25.98 66.12 -18.91
C SER A 19 -24.72 65.26 -19.10
N ALA A 20 -23.57 65.90 -19.28
CA ALA A 20 -22.30 65.21 -19.34
C ALA A 20 -22.06 64.45 -18.01
N GLN A 21 -22.30 63.18 -18.01
CA GLN A 21 -21.90 62.29 -16.90
C GLN A 21 -20.37 62.18 -16.87
N ARG A 22 -19.79 62.57 -15.77
CA ARG A 22 -18.36 62.40 -15.51
C ARG A 22 -18.06 60.90 -15.58
N PRO A 23 -17.01 60.47 -16.29
CA PRO A 23 -16.64 59.07 -16.34
C PRO A 23 -16.37 58.56 -14.93
N PRO A 24 -16.81 57.32 -14.57
CA PRO A 24 -16.52 56.75 -13.26
C PRO A 24 -15.00 56.69 -13.09
N GLY A 25 -14.55 57.12 -11.93
CA GLY A 25 -13.13 57.01 -11.55
C GLY A 25 -12.68 55.54 -11.54
N PRO A 26 -11.38 55.26 -11.62
CA PRO A 26 -10.88 53.90 -11.60
C PRO A 26 -11.37 53.19 -10.32
N ALA A 27 -11.86 51.97 -10.51
CA ALA A 27 -12.31 51.14 -9.39
C ALA A 27 -11.17 50.97 -8.36
N PRO A 28 -11.46 51.00 -7.06
CA PRO A 28 -10.44 50.74 -6.06
C PRO A 28 -9.83 49.33 -6.28
N PRO A 29 -8.52 49.17 -6.05
CA PRO A 29 -7.88 47.87 -6.16
C PRO A 29 -8.61 46.86 -5.26
N LEU A 30 -8.89 45.70 -5.80
CA LEU A 30 -9.46 44.60 -5.04
C LEU A 30 -8.54 44.28 -3.84
N PRO A 31 -9.09 44.02 -2.67
CA PRO A 31 -8.28 43.56 -1.54
C PRO A 31 -7.49 42.31 -1.98
N PRO A 32 -6.24 42.14 -1.52
CA PRO A 32 -5.47 40.95 -1.82
C PRO A 32 -6.30 39.73 -1.41
N THR A 33 -6.47 38.79 -2.34
CA THR A 33 -7.06 37.48 -2.01
C THR A 33 -6.25 36.92 -0.87
N PRO A 34 -6.87 36.50 0.24
CA PRO A 34 -6.15 35.85 1.32
C PRO A 34 -5.42 34.66 0.70
N SER A 35 -4.11 34.59 0.97
CA SER A 35 -3.33 33.41 0.65
C SER A 35 -4.06 32.20 1.30
N PRO A 36 -4.30 31.09 0.58
CA PRO A 36 -4.90 29.94 1.21
C PRO A 36 -4.05 29.61 2.44
N ASP A 37 -4.70 29.44 3.59
CA ASP A 37 -4.03 28.96 4.78
C ASP A 37 -3.23 27.71 4.41
N PRO A 38 -1.97 27.58 4.83
CA PRO A 38 -1.19 26.40 4.55
C PRO A 38 -2.01 25.21 5.05
N THR A 39 -2.32 24.28 4.12
CA THR A 39 -3.02 23.05 4.48
C THR A 39 -2.26 22.41 5.64
N PRO A 40 -2.86 22.14 6.79
CA PRO A 40 -2.14 21.58 7.91
C PRO A 40 -1.48 20.28 7.46
N ILE A 41 -0.19 20.14 7.69
CA ILE A 41 0.56 18.91 7.39
C ILE A 41 -0.12 17.78 8.18
N PRO A 42 -0.55 16.70 7.53
CA PRO A 42 -1.16 15.59 8.24
C PRO A 42 -0.23 15.10 9.34
N ARG A 43 -0.76 14.81 10.53
CA ARG A 43 0.03 14.31 11.66
C ARG A 43 0.49 12.86 11.47
N GLY A 44 0.08 12.20 10.39
CA GLY A 44 0.41 10.83 10.01
C GLY A 44 -0.13 10.49 8.62
N PRO A 45 0.13 9.27 8.14
CA PRO A 45 -0.44 8.80 6.90
C PRO A 45 -1.97 8.75 6.99
N VAL A 46 -2.62 9.01 5.85
CA VAL A 46 -4.07 8.94 5.72
C VAL A 46 -4.43 7.84 4.75
N SER A 47 -5.62 7.25 4.95
CA SER A 47 -6.19 6.17 4.15
C SER A 47 -5.38 4.88 4.08
N GLY A 48 -6.05 3.77 4.20
CA GLY A 48 -5.45 2.47 4.38
C GLY A 48 -5.44 1.55 3.16
N ILE A 49 -5.62 2.04 1.93
CA ILE A 49 -5.70 1.17 0.74
C ILE A 49 -4.44 1.32 -0.12
N GLY A 50 -3.80 0.18 -0.41
CA GLY A 50 -2.74 0.08 -1.40
C GLY A 50 -1.40 0.70 -1.02
N PHE A 51 -1.18 1.06 0.26
CA PHE A 51 0.15 1.44 0.72
C PHE A 51 1.05 0.22 0.93
N SER A 52 2.33 0.44 0.84
CA SER A 52 3.37 -0.55 1.14
C SER A 52 4.05 -0.19 2.44
N VAL A 53 4.25 -1.17 3.32
CA VAL A 53 4.89 -0.96 4.62
C VAL A 53 5.97 -1.99 4.87
N VAL A 54 7.06 -1.59 5.53
CA VAL A 54 8.19 -2.46 5.84
C VAL A 54 8.95 -1.95 7.05
N ASP A 55 9.50 -2.87 7.85
CA ASP A 55 10.50 -2.58 8.86
C ASP A 55 11.87 -2.35 8.19
N ASP A 56 12.57 -1.30 8.60
CA ASP A 56 13.95 -1.02 8.23
C ASP A 56 14.85 -1.13 9.47
N PRO A 57 15.38 -2.33 9.76
CA PRO A 57 16.22 -2.56 10.93
C PRO A 57 17.54 -1.81 10.88
N ALA A 58 18.01 -1.35 9.71
CA ALA A 58 19.23 -0.58 9.59
C ALA A 58 19.10 0.82 10.19
N THR A 59 17.91 1.41 10.12
CA THR A 59 17.63 2.76 10.63
C THR A 59 16.72 2.75 11.86
N PHE A 60 16.23 1.58 12.28
CA PHE A 60 15.27 1.41 13.36
C PHE A 60 13.96 2.18 13.10
N GLN A 61 13.42 2.02 11.90
CA GLN A 61 12.25 2.74 11.43
C GLN A 61 11.29 1.80 10.72
N VAL A 62 10.00 2.13 10.77
CA VAL A 62 9.03 1.55 9.86
C VAL A 62 8.75 2.56 8.74
N ILE A 63 8.88 2.10 7.51
CA ILE A 63 8.66 2.88 6.31
C ILE A 63 7.30 2.53 5.71
N LEU A 64 6.49 3.55 5.45
CA LEU A 64 5.25 3.42 4.69
C LEU A 64 5.37 4.28 3.42
N PHE A 65 5.11 3.68 2.27
CA PHE A 65 5.15 4.36 0.98
C PHE A 65 3.85 4.21 0.20
N GLY A 66 3.41 5.29 -0.43
CA GLY A 66 2.30 5.26 -1.37
C GLY A 66 0.92 5.10 -0.75
N GLY A 67 0.05 4.42 -1.46
CA GLY A 67 -1.37 4.26 -1.10
C GLY A 67 -2.26 5.38 -1.64
N VAL A 68 -3.57 5.13 -1.64
CA VAL A 68 -4.57 6.14 -2.00
C VAL A 68 -4.43 7.32 -1.03
N ASP A 69 -4.50 8.55 -1.55
CA ASP A 69 -4.31 9.82 -0.84
C ASP A 69 -2.88 10.13 -0.35
N ASN A 70 -1.97 9.16 -0.33
CA ASN A 70 -0.55 9.37 0.00
C ASN A 70 0.38 9.28 -1.22
N TYR A 71 -0.04 8.63 -2.24
CA TYR A 71 0.60 8.33 -3.54
C TYR A 71 2.13 8.25 -3.58
N ALA A 72 2.85 9.38 -3.47
CA ALA A 72 4.31 9.47 -3.53
C ALA A 72 4.95 9.80 -2.18
N ASN A 73 4.17 9.82 -1.11
CA ASN A 73 4.68 10.14 0.22
C ASN A 73 5.44 8.95 0.82
N THR A 74 6.55 9.28 1.45
CA THR A 74 7.29 8.36 2.32
C THR A 74 7.06 8.79 3.76
N TRP A 75 6.37 7.97 4.53
CA TRP A 75 6.16 8.19 5.95
C TRP A 75 7.09 7.30 6.75
N ILE A 76 7.63 7.84 7.83
CA ILE A 76 8.57 7.17 8.73
C ILE A 76 7.97 7.12 10.13
N TRP A 77 7.86 5.93 10.70
CA TRP A 77 7.54 5.70 12.09
C TRP A 77 8.81 5.42 12.88
N THR A 78 9.02 6.13 13.97
CA THR A 78 10.21 6.04 14.82
C THR A 78 9.93 5.43 16.20
N GLY A 79 8.89 4.63 16.32
CA GLY A 79 8.45 4.03 17.59
C GLY A 79 7.52 4.91 18.43
N SER A 80 7.35 6.20 18.09
CA SER A 80 6.52 7.12 18.86
C SER A 80 5.68 8.08 18.02
N ARG A 81 6.07 8.36 16.78
CA ARG A 81 5.36 9.31 15.90
C ARG A 81 5.66 9.03 14.43
N TRP A 82 4.72 9.41 13.60
CA TRP A 82 4.91 9.52 12.17
C TRP A 82 5.61 10.82 11.79
N SER A 83 6.47 10.76 10.79
CA SER A 83 7.07 11.93 10.13
C SER A 83 7.04 11.76 8.63
N LEU A 84 6.68 12.82 7.91
CA LEU A 84 6.73 12.84 6.46
C LEU A 84 8.17 13.11 6.02
N ALA A 85 8.78 12.17 5.32
CA ALA A 85 10.09 12.38 4.70
C ALA A 85 9.95 13.26 3.45
N THR A 86 10.95 14.08 3.19
CA THR A 86 11.05 14.93 2.00
C THR A 86 12.36 14.64 1.27
N PRO A 87 12.53 13.42 0.75
CA PRO A 87 13.77 13.05 0.06
C PRO A 87 13.93 13.85 -1.24
N PRO A 88 15.17 14.12 -1.68
CA PRO A 88 15.42 14.83 -2.93
C PRO A 88 14.98 14.05 -4.17
N MET A 89 14.85 12.74 -4.06
CA MET A 89 14.34 11.83 -5.09
C MET A 89 13.35 10.85 -4.46
N SER A 90 12.26 10.58 -5.15
CA SER A 90 11.21 9.66 -4.69
C SER A 90 10.64 8.88 -5.88
N PRO A 91 10.20 7.63 -5.66
CA PRO A 91 9.44 6.91 -6.69
C PRO A 91 8.20 7.71 -7.12
N PRO A 92 7.76 7.59 -8.37
CA PRO A 92 6.45 8.09 -8.78
C PRO A 92 5.33 7.54 -7.89
N GLY A 93 4.29 8.35 -7.67
CA GLY A 93 3.14 7.96 -6.85
C GLY A 93 2.51 6.66 -7.33
N ARG A 94 2.26 5.76 -6.37
CA ARG A 94 1.74 4.41 -6.67
C ARG A 94 0.96 3.79 -5.53
N ILE A 95 0.22 2.75 -5.88
CA ILE A 95 -0.42 1.83 -4.94
C ILE A 95 0.03 0.39 -5.24
N ASP A 96 -0.17 -0.51 -4.28
CA ASP A 96 0.04 -1.96 -4.42
C ASP A 96 1.44 -2.36 -4.92
N ALA A 97 2.48 -1.63 -4.47
CA ALA A 97 3.87 -1.98 -4.74
C ALA A 97 4.36 -3.06 -3.79
N ALA A 98 5.23 -3.94 -4.26
CA ALA A 98 5.97 -4.85 -3.40
C ALA A 98 7.09 -4.11 -2.67
N ILE A 99 7.26 -4.37 -1.37
CA ILE A 99 8.30 -3.75 -0.56
C ILE A 99 8.91 -4.77 0.41
N ALA A 100 10.23 -4.76 0.57
CA ALA A 100 10.93 -5.57 1.55
C ALA A 100 12.32 -5.00 1.87
N TYR A 101 12.84 -5.32 3.07
CA TYR A 101 14.19 -4.96 3.47
C TYR A 101 15.21 -5.97 2.93
N ASP A 102 16.29 -5.47 2.35
CA ASP A 102 17.46 -6.24 1.90
C ASP A 102 18.60 -6.10 2.90
N PRO A 103 18.87 -7.11 3.73
CA PRO A 103 19.95 -7.04 4.74
C PRO A 103 21.36 -7.04 4.15
N LYS A 104 21.55 -7.49 2.90
CA LYS A 104 22.86 -7.43 2.23
C LYS A 104 23.28 -6.01 1.91
N THR A 105 22.35 -5.24 1.35
CA THR A 105 22.59 -3.84 0.98
C THR A 105 22.21 -2.88 2.09
N LYS A 106 21.48 -3.36 3.12
CA LYS A 106 20.89 -2.57 4.20
C LYS A 106 19.98 -1.48 3.66
N GLN A 107 19.18 -1.83 2.67
CA GLN A 107 18.25 -0.92 2.00
C GLN A 107 16.87 -1.55 1.93
N VAL A 108 15.84 -0.72 1.89
CA VAL A 108 14.51 -1.17 1.55
C VAL A 108 14.35 -1.15 0.03
N LEU A 109 13.92 -2.26 -0.55
CA LEU A 109 13.58 -2.36 -1.96
C LEU A 109 12.09 -2.18 -2.16
N LEU A 110 11.73 -1.45 -3.21
CA LEU A 110 10.36 -1.27 -3.69
C LEU A 110 10.29 -1.67 -5.17
N PHE A 111 9.28 -2.45 -5.54
CA PHE A 111 9.07 -2.89 -6.93
C PHE A 111 7.63 -2.65 -7.39
N GLY A 112 7.48 -2.11 -8.60
CA GLY A 112 6.24 -2.12 -9.35
C GLY A 112 5.08 -1.35 -8.71
N GLY A 113 3.93 -1.96 -8.68
CA GLY A 113 2.67 -1.34 -8.29
C GLY A 113 1.95 -0.68 -9.45
N ARG A 114 0.86 0.03 -9.15
CA ARG A 114 0.06 0.78 -10.13
C ARG A 114 0.25 2.27 -9.94
N HIS A 115 0.56 2.96 -11.03
CA HIS A 115 0.76 4.42 -11.03
C HIS A 115 -0.50 5.16 -10.54
N ALA A 116 -0.30 6.12 -9.67
CA ALA A 116 -1.36 6.97 -9.14
C ALA A 116 -1.36 8.37 -9.78
N PRO A 117 -2.51 9.04 -9.92
CA PRO A 117 -3.83 8.54 -9.52
C PRO A 117 -4.30 7.36 -10.37
N VAL A 118 -5.01 6.43 -9.75
CA VAL A 118 -5.45 5.14 -10.33
C VAL A 118 -6.21 5.21 -11.64
N THR A 119 -6.61 6.39 -12.06
CA THR A 119 -7.29 6.62 -13.34
C THR A 119 -6.41 6.33 -14.56
N SER A 120 -5.08 6.28 -14.42
CA SER A 120 -4.15 5.98 -15.52
C SER A 120 -4.02 4.49 -15.85
N GLY A 121 -4.37 3.61 -14.91
CA GLY A 121 -4.36 2.15 -15.08
C GLY A 121 -2.99 1.52 -15.43
N ARG A 122 -1.89 2.27 -15.34
CA ARG A 122 -0.56 1.81 -15.75
C ARG A 122 0.13 1.07 -14.61
N SER A 123 0.41 -0.21 -14.82
CA SER A 123 1.30 -0.98 -13.94
C SER A 123 2.76 -0.58 -14.19
N LEU A 124 3.55 -0.62 -13.12
CA LEU A 124 4.96 -0.24 -13.10
C LEU A 124 5.84 -1.49 -12.98
N SER A 125 7.10 -1.37 -13.43
CA SER A 125 8.12 -2.43 -13.34
C SER A 125 9.47 -1.92 -12.84
N ASP A 126 9.49 -0.67 -12.40
CA ASP A 126 10.68 -0.03 -11.84
C ASP A 126 11.03 -0.61 -10.45
N THR A 127 12.31 -0.60 -10.15
CA THR A 127 12.84 -1.01 -8.85
C THR A 127 13.51 0.19 -8.19
N TRP A 128 13.22 0.41 -6.92
CA TRP A 128 13.76 1.50 -6.13
C TRP A 128 14.41 0.97 -4.85
N ALA A 129 15.42 1.67 -4.37
CA ALA A 129 16.05 1.41 -3.08
C ALA A 129 16.00 2.65 -2.19
N TRP A 130 15.62 2.46 -0.94
CA TRP A 130 15.67 3.45 0.14
C TRP A 130 16.86 3.16 1.06
N ASP A 131 17.67 4.15 1.32
CA ASP A 131 18.90 4.04 2.14
C ASP A 131 18.77 4.63 3.55
N GLY A 132 17.55 4.92 3.97
CA GLY A 132 17.25 5.60 5.23
C GLY A 132 17.05 7.11 5.09
N ALA A 133 17.37 7.71 3.94
CA ALA A 133 17.28 9.14 3.71
C ALA A 133 16.71 9.51 2.33
N THR A 134 17.03 8.74 1.30
CA THR A 134 16.59 9.03 -0.06
C THR A 134 16.28 7.76 -0.84
N TRP A 135 15.40 7.89 -1.83
CA TRP A 135 15.15 6.85 -2.80
C TRP A 135 16.12 6.97 -3.97
N ARG A 136 16.51 5.85 -4.52
CA ARG A 136 17.30 5.75 -5.74
C ARG A 136 16.67 4.72 -6.66
N GLU A 137 16.40 5.08 -7.90
CA GLU A 137 15.97 4.12 -8.91
C GLU A 137 17.13 3.19 -9.26
N LEU A 138 16.85 1.89 -9.28
CA LEU A 138 17.78 0.85 -9.66
C LEU A 138 17.51 0.43 -11.11
N ASP A 139 18.57 0.36 -11.89
CA ASP A 139 18.47 -0.22 -13.24
C ASP A 139 18.33 -1.74 -13.11
N ALA A 140 17.11 -2.24 -13.24
CA ALA A 140 16.84 -3.68 -13.20
C ALA A 140 17.19 -4.39 -14.51
N GLY A 141 17.66 -3.67 -15.53
CA GLY A 141 17.97 -4.17 -16.86
C GLY A 141 16.71 -4.37 -17.73
N GLU A 142 16.93 -4.49 -19.04
CA GLU A 142 15.84 -4.65 -20.02
C GLU A 142 15.04 -5.97 -19.87
N ALA A 143 15.58 -6.97 -19.18
CA ALA A 143 14.98 -8.28 -18.94
C ALA A 143 14.45 -8.45 -17.50
N GLY A 144 14.02 -7.37 -16.86
CA GLY A 144 13.45 -7.39 -15.53
C GLY A 144 12.04 -8.00 -15.47
N PRO A 145 11.44 -8.09 -14.25
CA PRO A 145 10.09 -8.56 -14.09
C PRO A 145 9.08 -7.71 -14.87
N PRO A 146 8.00 -8.31 -15.38
CA PRO A 146 6.97 -7.58 -16.10
C PRO A 146 6.30 -6.54 -15.17
N PRO A 147 5.72 -5.47 -15.74
CA PRO A 147 4.92 -4.55 -14.97
C PRO A 147 3.81 -5.28 -14.21
N GLY A 148 3.70 -5.02 -12.90
CA GLY A 148 2.73 -5.72 -12.05
C GLY A 148 2.26 -4.87 -10.89
N GLU A 149 0.94 -4.87 -10.67
CA GLU A 149 0.33 -4.49 -9.41
C GLU A 149 0.13 -5.74 -8.58
N GLY A 150 0.24 -5.64 -7.25
CA GLY A 150 0.07 -6.78 -6.36
C GLY A 150 1.19 -7.83 -6.45
N ALA A 151 2.37 -7.44 -6.88
CA ALA A 151 3.57 -8.26 -6.70
C ALA A 151 3.89 -8.39 -5.20
N SER A 152 4.55 -9.49 -4.82
CA SER A 152 4.93 -9.74 -3.42
C SER A 152 6.42 -9.98 -3.33
N MET A 153 7.04 -9.44 -2.27
CA MET A 153 8.49 -9.50 -2.09
C MET A 153 8.83 -9.83 -0.64
N ALA A 154 9.77 -10.75 -0.43
CA ALA A 154 10.28 -11.08 0.90
C ALA A 154 11.74 -11.55 0.83
N TRP A 155 12.44 -11.36 1.94
CA TRP A 155 13.80 -11.85 2.12
C TRP A 155 13.78 -13.30 2.61
N ASP A 156 14.49 -14.18 1.91
CA ASP A 156 14.74 -15.56 2.31
C ASP A 156 16.06 -15.65 3.06
N GLU A 157 16.00 -15.67 4.39
CA GLU A 157 17.18 -15.70 5.26
C GLU A 157 17.98 -17.00 5.09
N ALA A 158 17.32 -18.12 4.78
CA ALA A 158 18.00 -19.40 4.66
C ALA A 158 18.88 -19.49 3.42
N LEU A 159 18.47 -18.82 2.35
CA LEU A 159 19.15 -18.82 1.06
C LEU A 159 19.84 -17.47 0.77
N ASP A 160 19.72 -16.52 1.70
CA ASP A 160 20.36 -15.22 1.62
C ASP A 160 20.03 -14.49 0.29
N GLN A 161 18.73 -14.40 -0.02
CA GLN A 161 18.24 -13.83 -1.28
C GLN A 161 16.89 -13.13 -1.13
N MET A 162 16.70 -12.08 -1.93
CA MET A 162 15.40 -11.43 -2.08
C MET A 162 14.58 -12.17 -3.14
N VAL A 163 13.37 -12.55 -2.78
CA VAL A 163 12.41 -13.25 -3.65
C VAL A 163 11.26 -12.32 -4.00
N LEU A 164 10.97 -12.18 -5.29
CA LEU A 164 9.81 -11.45 -5.82
C LEU A 164 8.92 -12.42 -6.58
N VAL A 165 7.64 -12.40 -6.27
CA VAL A 165 6.60 -13.10 -7.03
C VAL A 165 5.75 -12.05 -7.75
N THR A 166 5.66 -12.18 -9.08
CA THR A 166 4.82 -11.30 -9.90
C THR A 166 3.65 -12.08 -10.45
N SER A 167 2.45 -11.50 -10.37
CA SER A 167 1.29 -12.06 -11.04
C SER A 167 1.33 -11.66 -12.51
N ALA A 168 1.25 -12.64 -13.39
CA ALA A 168 1.12 -12.40 -14.83
C ALA A 168 -0.33 -12.11 -15.24
N GLY A 169 -1.28 -12.15 -14.31
CA GLY A 169 -2.70 -12.05 -14.59
C GLY A 169 -3.12 -13.11 -15.61
N ASN A 170 -3.74 -12.68 -16.72
CA ASN A 170 -4.09 -13.58 -17.84
C ASN A 170 -2.99 -13.69 -18.90
N ALA A 171 -1.77 -13.19 -18.65
CA ALA A 171 -0.69 -13.23 -19.61
C ALA A 171 -0.18 -14.68 -19.82
N PRO A 172 0.21 -15.04 -21.04
CA PRO A 172 0.86 -16.33 -21.29
C PRO A 172 2.13 -16.46 -20.44
N GLY A 173 2.23 -17.54 -19.67
CA GLY A 173 3.40 -17.81 -18.84
C GLY A 173 3.11 -17.92 -17.35
N GLY A 174 1.96 -17.48 -16.87
CA GLY A 174 1.59 -17.59 -15.45
C GLY A 174 2.45 -16.74 -14.51
N ASP A 175 2.31 -16.99 -13.22
CA ASP A 175 3.06 -16.29 -12.20
C ASP A 175 4.55 -16.61 -12.29
N GLN A 176 5.39 -15.62 -11.99
CA GLN A 176 6.84 -15.71 -12.12
C GLN A 176 7.51 -15.44 -10.78
N THR A 177 8.57 -16.18 -10.51
CA THR A 177 9.42 -15.94 -9.34
C THR A 177 10.79 -15.44 -9.78
N TRP A 178 11.19 -14.32 -9.23
CA TRP A 178 12.42 -13.61 -9.51
C TRP A 178 13.30 -13.50 -8.26
N ILE A 179 14.60 -13.55 -8.48
CA ILE A 179 15.59 -13.38 -7.40
C ILE A 179 16.42 -12.12 -7.68
N TRP A 180 16.53 -11.26 -6.68
CA TRP A 180 17.41 -10.09 -6.73
C TRP A 180 18.85 -10.48 -6.38
N ASN A 181 19.79 -10.16 -7.26
CA ASN A 181 21.21 -10.45 -7.06
C ASN A 181 22.04 -9.21 -6.66
N ALA A 182 21.41 -8.22 -6.06
CA ALA A 182 21.91 -6.90 -5.68
C ALA A 182 22.15 -5.92 -6.85
N THR A 183 21.98 -6.34 -8.10
CA THR A 183 22.12 -5.48 -9.29
C THR A 183 20.96 -5.58 -10.25
N ARG A 184 20.35 -6.76 -10.38
CA ARG A 184 19.25 -7.02 -11.29
C ARG A 184 18.38 -8.18 -10.81
N TRP A 185 17.18 -8.23 -11.33
CA TRP A 185 16.30 -9.38 -11.19
C TRP A 185 16.72 -10.52 -12.12
N VAL A 186 16.69 -11.75 -11.61
CA VAL A 186 16.96 -12.97 -12.36
C VAL A 186 15.73 -13.86 -12.28
N LEU A 187 15.15 -14.19 -13.43
CA LEU A 187 14.01 -15.11 -13.51
C LEU A 187 14.41 -16.49 -13.01
N LYS A 188 13.69 -17.00 -12.02
CA LYS A 188 13.95 -18.30 -11.40
C LYS A 188 12.89 -19.34 -11.78
N VAL A 189 11.62 -18.96 -11.74
CA VAL A 189 10.49 -19.83 -12.11
C VAL A 189 9.60 -19.07 -13.10
N HIS A 190 9.25 -19.75 -14.19
CA HIS A 190 8.35 -19.24 -15.21
C HIS A 190 7.27 -20.27 -15.48
N GLY A 191 6.06 -19.94 -15.05
CA GLY A 191 4.95 -20.89 -15.14
C GLY A 191 5.07 -22.07 -14.17
N GLY A 192 4.10 -22.95 -14.20
CA GLY A 192 4.07 -24.14 -13.34
C GLY A 192 3.22 -23.96 -12.11
N VAL A 193 3.47 -24.83 -11.12
CA VAL A 193 2.77 -24.78 -9.84
C VAL A 193 3.47 -23.73 -8.99
N ALA A 194 2.86 -22.55 -8.87
CA ALA A 194 3.29 -21.46 -8.03
C ALA A 194 2.06 -20.86 -7.33
N PRO A 195 2.24 -20.24 -6.16
CA PRO A 195 1.12 -19.53 -5.57
C PRO A 195 0.65 -18.45 -6.53
N SER A 196 -0.62 -18.51 -6.90
CA SER A 196 -1.23 -17.50 -7.76
C SER A 196 -1.93 -16.50 -6.86
N ALA A 197 -1.46 -15.27 -6.87
CA ALA A 197 -2.16 -14.26 -6.13
C ALA A 197 -1.79 -12.84 -6.53
N PHE A 198 -2.78 -12.01 -6.43
CA PHE A 198 -2.64 -10.57 -6.28
C PHE A 198 -2.31 -10.27 -4.81
N ALA A 199 -1.21 -9.56 -4.55
CA ALA A 199 -0.75 -9.23 -3.20
C ALA A 199 -0.60 -10.46 -2.27
N LEU A 200 0.14 -11.48 -2.75
CA LEU A 200 0.41 -12.71 -2.02
C LEU A 200 1.11 -12.43 -0.67
N PRO A 201 0.49 -12.67 0.48
CA PRO A 201 1.19 -12.57 1.75
C PRO A 201 2.37 -13.54 1.78
N MET A 202 3.57 -13.03 2.07
CA MET A 202 4.79 -13.84 2.05
C MET A 202 5.77 -13.37 3.12
N ALA A 203 6.26 -14.31 3.94
CA ALA A 203 7.26 -14.02 4.96
C ALA A 203 8.18 -15.23 5.21
N PHE A 204 9.36 -14.97 5.75
CA PHE A 204 10.30 -16.01 6.17
C PHE A 204 9.87 -16.63 7.50
N ASP A 205 9.75 -17.96 7.52
CA ASP A 205 9.50 -18.73 8.73
C ASP A 205 10.81 -19.26 9.34
N PRO A 206 11.23 -18.76 10.49
CA PRO A 206 12.47 -19.20 11.12
C PRO A 206 12.41 -20.65 11.63
N VAL A 207 11.21 -21.19 11.89
CA VAL A 207 11.04 -22.56 12.37
C VAL A 207 11.32 -23.56 11.27
N THR A 208 10.72 -23.39 10.09
CA THR A 208 10.96 -24.28 8.93
C THR A 208 12.11 -23.80 8.05
N ARG A 209 12.69 -22.62 8.34
CA ARG A 209 13.76 -21.98 7.58
C ARG A 209 13.46 -21.87 6.08
N SER A 210 12.28 -21.34 5.76
CA SER A 210 11.83 -21.19 4.38
C SER A 210 10.83 -20.04 4.24
N LEU A 211 10.67 -19.48 3.05
CA LEU A 211 9.57 -18.57 2.79
C LEU A 211 8.27 -19.36 2.76
N ILE A 212 7.31 -18.84 3.51
CA ILE A 212 5.91 -19.28 3.47
C ILE A 212 5.10 -18.21 2.75
N ALA A 213 4.20 -18.65 1.90
CA ALA A 213 3.27 -17.77 1.21
C ALA A 213 1.85 -18.34 1.31
N GLU A 214 0.88 -17.44 1.46
CA GLU A 214 -0.53 -17.80 1.52
C GLU A 214 -1.22 -17.42 0.22
N GLY A 215 -1.71 -18.43 -0.48
CA GLY A 215 -2.52 -18.22 -1.69
C GLY A 215 -3.88 -17.64 -1.29
N CYS A 216 -4.11 -16.37 -1.58
CA CYS A 216 -5.35 -15.66 -1.25
C CYS A 216 -5.87 -14.83 -2.40
N CYS A 217 -7.10 -14.85 -2.57
CA CYS A 217 -8.17 -13.92 -2.28
C CYS A 217 -8.76 -13.13 -3.43
N TYR A 218 -8.29 -13.16 -4.65
CA TYR A 218 -9.06 -12.54 -5.73
C TYR A 218 -9.42 -13.54 -6.82
N VAL A 219 -10.45 -14.32 -6.51
CA VAL A 219 -11.13 -15.11 -7.53
C VAL A 219 -12.61 -14.81 -7.51
N PRO A 220 -13.28 -14.90 -8.67
CA PRO A 220 -14.72 -14.80 -8.75
C PRO A 220 -15.38 -15.75 -7.74
N GLN A 221 -16.44 -15.33 -7.09
CA GLN A 221 -17.19 -16.08 -6.05
C GLN A 221 -17.50 -17.54 -6.39
N SER A 222 -17.40 -17.95 -7.65
CA SER A 222 -17.61 -19.33 -8.09
C SER A 222 -16.42 -20.28 -7.85
N GLN A 223 -15.28 -19.77 -7.37
CA GLN A 223 -14.04 -20.54 -7.15
C GLN A 223 -13.47 -20.42 -5.73
N LEU A 224 -14.22 -19.87 -4.79
CA LEU A 224 -13.80 -19.62 -3.40
C LEU A 224 -13.35 -20.85 -2.60
N GLY A 225 -13.49 -22.07 -3.11
CA GLY A 225 -13.10 -23.29 -2.42
C GLY A 225 -11.70 -23.82 -2.70
N ALA A 226 -10.88 -23.13 -3.53
CA ALA A 226 -9.61 -23.66 -4.02
C ALA A 226 -8.36 -22.85 -3.63
N LEU A 227 -8.48 -21.82 -2.78
CA LEU A 227 -7.45 -20.80 -2.63
C LEU A 227 -6.80 -20.71 -1.25
N ASP A 228 -7.31 -21.41 -0.29
CA ASP A 228 -6.73 -21.46 1.05
C ASP A 228 -5.57 -22.44 1.03
N THR A 229 -4.45 -22.02 0.46
CA THR A 229 -3.31 -22.91 0.27
C THR A 229 -2.03 -22.26 0.76
N THR A 230 -1.41 -22.94 1.72
CA THR A 230 -0.08 -22.57 2.18
C THR A 230 0.98 -23.12 1.25
N TRP A 231 1.92 -22.28 0.86
CA TRP A 231 3.03 -22.61 -0.02
C TRP A 231 4.36 -22.41 0.66
N ARG A 232 5.33 -23.23 0.29
CA ARG A 232 6.71 -23.13 0.74
C ARG A 232 7.66 -23.01 -0.43
N TRP A 233 8.59 -22.08 -0.34
CA TRP A 233 9.71 -21.92 -1.28
C TRP A 233 10.90 -22.76 -0.82
N ASP A 234 11.51 -23.55 -1.71
CA ASP A 234 12.69 -24.38 -1.45
C ASP A 234 13.97 -23.85 -2.12
N GLY A 235 13.91 -22.66 -2.70
CA GLY A 235 15.01 -22.03 -3.44
C GLY A 235 14.99 -22.35 -4.94
N GLN A 236 14.18 -23.29 -5.39
CA GLN A 236 14.08 -23.68 -6.80
C GLN A 236 12.62 -23.65 -7.31
N ARG A 237 11.68 -23.99 -6.44
CA ARG A 237 10.25 -24.12 -6.78
C ARG A 237 9.38 -23.89 -5.56
N TRP A 238 8.14 -23.56 -5.83
CA TRP A 238 7.08 -23.54 -4.83
C TRP A 238 6.50 -24.94 -4.65
N GLY A 239 6.27 -25.34 -3.42
CA GLY A 239 5.57 -26.56 -3.05
C GLY A 239 4.36 -26.24 -2.22
N GLN A 240 3.18 -26.70 -2.62
CA GLN A 240 1.97 -26.58 -1.82
C GLN A 240 2.04 -27.52 -0.62
N LEU A 241 1.73 -27.01 0.57
CA LEU A 241 1.70 -27.80 1.78
C LEU A 241 0.30 -28.41 1.96
N ALA A 242 0.24 -29.74 2.10
CA ALA A 242 -1.02 -30.43 2.28
C ALA A 242 -1.46 -30.44 3.74
N GLY A 243 -2.79 -30.35 3.99
CA GLY A 243 -3.37 -30.48 5.31
C GLY A 243 -3.17 -29.29 6.24
N THR A 244 -2.77 -28.15 5.68
CA THR A 244 -2.83 -26.87 6.37
C THR A 244 -4.27 -26.39 6.31
N ALA A 245 -5.06 -26.73 7.34
CA ALA A 245 -6.39 -26.16 7.46
C ALA A 245 -6.21 -24.68 7.79
N GLU A 246 -6.49 -23.81 6.83
CA GLU A 246 -6.56 -22.39 7.09
C GLU A 246 -7.83 -22.05 7.83
N PRO A 247 -7.67 -21.36 8.94
CA PRO A 247 -8.83 -20.85 9.61
C PRO A 247 -9.42 -19.60 8.94
N LEU A 248 -8.65 -18.93 8.07
CA LEU A 248 -9.00 -17.59 7.56
C LEU A 248 -8.37 -17.30 6.21
N PRO A 249 -9.07 -16.64 5.28
CA PRO A 249 -8.42 -15.99 4.15
C PRO A 249 -7.51 -14.87 4.70
N GLY A 250 -6.20 -14.98 4.51
CA GLY A 250 -5.22 -14.01 4.98
C GLY A 250 -5.00 -12.89 3.98
N SER A 251 -4.78 -11.68 4.45
CA SER A 251 -4.41 -10.54 3.62
C SER A 251 -3.00 -10.01 3.89
N SER A 252 -2.41 -10.36 5.04
CA SER A 252 -1.02 -10.05 5.35
C SER A 252 -0.39 -11.13 6.23
N LEU A 253 0.94 -11.20 6.21
CA LEU A 253 1.74 -12.20 6.90
C LEU A 253 3.01 -11.53 7.43
N ALA A 254 3.23 -11.67 8.74
CA ALA A 254 4.42 -11.13 9.40
C ALA A 254 4.95 -12.12 10.45
N LEU A 255 6.22 -11.96 10.83
CA LEU A 255 6.78 -12.68 11.97
C LEU A 255 6.31 -12.01 13.27
N ASP A 256 5.75 -12.77 14.18
CA ASP A 256 5.54 -12.35 15.56
C ASP A 256 6.81 -12.62 16.37
N PRO A 257 7.57 -11.59 16.75
CA PRO A 257 8.84 -11.78 17.45
C PRO A 257 8.68 -12.37 18.84
N ALA A 258 7.52 -12.20 19.47
CA ALA A 258 7.26 -12.74 20.82
C ALA A 258 7.13 -14.25 20.82
N THR A 259 6.66 -14.85 19.74
CA THR A 259 6.45 -16.28 19.59
C THR A 259 7.43 -16.94 18.63
N GLU A 260 8.21 -16.13 17.88
CA GLU A 260 9.08 -16.57 16.76
C GLU A 260 8.31 -17.37 15.69
N ARG A 261 7.02 -17.06 15.51
CA ARG A 261 6.13 -17.71 14.52
C ARG A 261 5.53 -16.69 13.58
N LEU A 262 5.18 -17.14 12.41
CA LEU A 262 4.41 -16.30 11.51
C LEU A 262 3.00 -16.09 12.06
N ALA A 263 2.53 -14.86 11.97
CA ALA A 263 1.16 -14.45 12.19
C ALA A 263 0.51 -14.13 10.85
N LEU A 264 -0.66 -14.66 10.62
CA LEU A 264 -1.50 -14.38 9.46
C LEU A 264 -2.68 -13.54 9.92
N CYS A 265 -2.81 -12.35 9.36
CA CYS A 265 -3.96 -11.50 9.63
C CYS A 265 -5.01 -11.66 8.54
N ASN A 266 -6.23 -11.93 8.97
CA ASN A 266 -7.41 -11.70 8.13
C ASN A 266 -7.72 -10.19 8.17
N CYS A 267 -6.94 -9.43 7.43
CA CYS A 267 -6.97 -7.98 7.40
C CYS A 267 -7.59 -7.52 6.07
N GLY A 268 -8.69 -6.79 6.13
CA GLY A 268 -9.29 -6.24 4.92
C GLY A 268 -10.65 -5.62 5.16
N PRO A 269 -11.00 -4.58 4.41
CA PRO A 269 -12.20 -3.76 4.67
C PRO A 269 -13.53 -4.48 4.39
N MET A 270 -13.49 -5.69 3.83
CA MET A 270 -14.68 -6.46 3.47
C MET A 270 -14.92 -7.67 4.38
N LEU A 271 -14.08 -7.89 5.38
CA LEU A 271 -14.15 -9.08 6.21
C LEU A 271 -14.85 -8.79 7.54
N ALA A 272 -15.84 -9.57 7.87
CA ALA A 272 -16.76 -9.28 8.97
C ALA A 272 -16.10 -9.29 10.36
N LEU A 273 -14.97 -10.00 10.54
CA LEU A 273 -14.26 -10.09 11.81
C LEU A 273 -12.75 -10.24 11.54
N PRO A 274 -11.92 -9.25 11.88
CA PRO A 274 -10.47 -9.42 11.86
C PRO A 274 -10.07 -10.50 12.86
N ALA A 275 -9.22 -11.42 12.44
CA ALA A 275 -8.67 -12.48 13.27
C ALA A 275 -7.22 -12.74 12.90
N LEU A 276 -6.46 -13.24 13.86
CA LEU A 276 -5.09 -13.68 13.67
C LEU A 276 -4.99 -15.20 13.77
N ALA A 277 -4.12 -15.78 12.96
CA ALA A 277 -3.68 -17.16 13.09
C ALA A 277 -2.16 -17.22 13.20
N SER A 278 -1.64 -18.18 13.93
CA SER A 278 -0.21 -18.42 14.07
C SER A 278 0.19 -19.69 13.34
N TRP A 279 1.32 -19.64 12.65
CA TRP A 279 1.91 -20.78 11.96
C TRP A 279 2.74 -21.63 12.91
N THR A 280 2.45 -22.92 12.99
CA THR A 280 3.18 -23.86 13.84
C THR A 280 4.36 -24.54 13.14
N GLY A 281 4.66 -24.19 11.91
CA GLY A 281 5.56 -24.92 11.02
C GLY A 281 4.87 -26.04 10.25
N ARG A 282 3.59 -26.33 10.56
CA ARG A 282 2.83 -27.41 9.94
C ARG A 282 1.37 -27.07 9.68
N ALA A 283 0.76 -26.28 10.53
CA ALA A 283 -0.65 -25.89 10.46
C ALA A 283 -0.85 -24.48 11.02
N TRP A 284 -1.95 -23.85 10.64
CA TRP A 284 -2.40 -22.59 11.20
C TRP A 284 -3.26 -22.84 12.43
N GLU A 285 -3.07 -22.05 13.46
CA GLU A 285 -3.83 -22.05 14.69
C GLU A 285 -4.38 -20.67 15.01
N LEU A 286 -5.71 -20.55 15.19
CA LEU A 286 -6.34 -19.29 15.56
C LEU A 286 -5.81 -18.77 16.89
N LEU A 287 -5.38 -17.51 16.91
CA LEU A 287 -4.98 -16.82 18.13
C LEU A 287 -6.20 -16.27 18.86
N LYS A 288 -6.22 -16.50 20.19
CA LYS A 288 -7.23 -15.92 21.08
C LYS A 288 -6.78 -14.54 21.53
N VAL A 289 -6.94 -13.56 20.65
CA VAL A 289 -6.61 -12.15 20.93
C VAL A 289 -7.87 -11.32 21.09
N ALA A 290 -7.75 -10.20 21.81
CA ALA A 290 -8.84 -9.23 21.91
C ALA A 290 -9.19 -8.69 20.51
N ARG A 291 -10.46 -8.32 20.32
CA ARG A 291 -10.89 -7.71 19.05
C ARG A 291 -10.19 -6.39 18.84
N LEU A 292 -9.64 -6.19 17.64
CA LEU A 292 -9.12 -4.90 17.22
C LEU A 292 -10.25 -3.87 17.10
N PRO A 293 -10.06 -2.65 17.60
CA PRO A 293 -11.05 -1.58 17.49
C PRO A 293 -11.03 -0.86 16.12
N ILE A 294 -10.25 -1.36 15.19
CA ILE A 294 -10.02 -0.81 13.85
C ILE A 294 -10.32 -1.86 12.78
N GLU A 295 -10.46 -1.42 11.54
CA GLU A 295 -10.39 -2.29 10.37
C GLU A 295 -8.91 -2.42 9.98
N PRO A 296 -8.28 -3.56 10.25
CA PRO A 296 -6.87 -3.75 9.94
C PRO A 296 -6.67 -3.84 8.43
N VAL A 297 -5.55 -3.31 7.95
CA VAL A 297 -5.17 -3.32 6.53
C VAL A 297 -3.97 -4.20 6.29
N THR A 298 -2.99 -4.17 7.19
CA THR A 298 -1.77 -4.99 7.09
C THR A 298 -1.10 -5.11 8.44
N GLU A 299 -0.25 -6.09 8.57
CA GLU A 299 0.62 -6.30 9.72
C GLU A 299 2.09 -6.32 9.30
N ILE A 300 2.96 -6.05 10.24
CA ILE A 300 4.41 -6.07 10.06
C ILE A 300 5.09 -6.37 11.38
N THR A 301 6.26 -6.96 11.31
CA THR A 301 7.21 -7.06 12.42
C THR A 301 7.90 -5.72 12.59
N ASP A 302 7.90 -5.15 13.78
CA ASP A 302 8.80 -4.05 14.15
C ASP A 302 10.04 -4.66 14.83
N GLY A 303 11.12 -4.75 14.06
CA GLY A 303 12.39 -5.28 14.56
C GLY A 303 13.01 -4.44 15.68
N THR A 304 12.65 -3.16 15.79
CA THR A 304 13.14 -2.25 16.82
C THR A 304 12.50 -2.53 18.18
N SER A 305 11.18 -2.61 18.23
CA SER A 305 10.45 -2.89 19.48
C SER A 305 10.30 -4.38 19.74
N GLY A 306 10.53 -5.23 18.76
CA GLY A 306 10.28 -6.66 18.83
C GLY A 306 8.80 -6.99 18.96
N GLN A 307 7.93 -6.22 18.29
CA GLN A 307 6.49 -6.35 18.37
C GLN A 307 5.87 -6.63 17.01
N LEU A 308 4.75 -7.35 17.04
CA LEU A 308 3.86 -7.42 15.89
C LEU A 308 2.98 -6.18 15.89
N LEU A 309 3.07 -5.39 14.82
CA LEU A 309 2.28 -4.19 14.61
C LEU A 309 1.17 -4.44 13.60
N ILE A 310 0.00 -3.86 13.84
CA ILE A 310 -1.10 -3.83 12.87
C ILE A 310 -1.43 -2.38 12.53
N PHE A 311 -1.56 -2.14 11.24
CA PHE A 311 -1.99 -0.89 10.66
C PHE A 311 -3.45 -0.98 10.25
N GLY A 312 -4.21 0.05 10.56
CA GLY A 312 -5.62 0.09 10.17
C GLY A 312 -6.22 1.47 10.35
N SER A 313 -7.47 1.62 9.95
CA SER A 313 -8.25 2.83 10.15
C SER A 313 -9.48 2.55 10.99
N ALA A 314 -10.03 3.57 11.65
CA ALA A 314 -11.35 3.45 12.23
C ALA A 314 -12.36 3.09 11.13
N ALA A 315 -13.27 2.14 11.39
CA ALA A 315 -14.28 1.73 10.41
C ALA A 315 -15.06 2.96 9.91
N PRO A 316 -14.87 3.41 8.68
CA PRO A 316 -15.49 4.64 8.22
C PRO A 316 -16.95 4.37 7.84
N SER A 317 -17.82 5.31 8.17
CA SER A 317 -19.17 5.35 7.59
C SER A 317 -19.16 5.50 6.06
N ASN A 318 -18.03 5.95 5.51
CA ASN A 318 -17.73 6.02 4.08
C ASN A 318 -16.34 5.41 3.82
N PRO A 319 -16.26 4.26 3.13
CA PRO A 319 -14.98 3.58 2.87
C PRO A 319 -14.02 4.36 1.95
N TYR A 320 -14.52 5.42 1.29
CA TYR A 320 -13.71 6.28 0.42
C TYR A 320 -13.28 7.59 1.09
N ALA A 321 -13.64 7.80 2.35
CA ALA A 321 -13.19 8.98 3.09
C ALA A 321 -11.76 8.75 3.59
N ALA A 322 -10.88 9.72 3.36
CA ALA A 322 -9.54 9.72 3.94
C ALA A 322 -9.63 9.63 5.47
N GLN A 323 -9.06 8.60 6.06
CA GLN A 323 -9.02 8.35 7.50
C GLN A 323 -7.56 8.30 7.96
N PRO A 324 -7.24 8.75 9.17
CA PRO A 324 -5.91 8.55 9.71
C PRO A 324 -5.63 7.04 9.85
N VAL A 325 -4.40 6.65 9.54
CA VAL A 325 -3.91 5.30 9.82
C VAL A 325 -3.50 5.24 11.28
N HIS A 326 -4.07 4.30 12.01
CA HIS A 326 -3.72 4.00 13.40
C HIS A 326 -2.78 2.81 13.48
N LEU A 327 -1.93 2.81 14.49
CA LEU A 327 -0.92 1.81 14.72
C LEU A 327 -1.14 1.13 16.07
N TRP A 328 -1.23 -0.19 16.04
CA TRP A 328 -1.48 -1.02 17.22
C TRP A 328 -0.41 -2.09 17.37
N ALA A 329 0.07 -2.29 18.58
CA ALA A 329 0.99 -3.37 18.92
C ALA A 329 0.28 -4.49 19.67
N LEU A 330 0.67 -5.73 19.36
CA LEU A 330 0.18 -6.91 20.09
C LEU A 330 1.03 -7.14 21.35
N HIS A 331 0.38 -7.16 22.51
CA HIS A 331 0.97 -7.52 23.79
C HIS A 331 0.26 -8.75 24.39
N GLY A 332 0.83 -9.92 24.19
CA GLY A 332 0.21 -11.19 24.56
C GLY A 332 -1.10 -11.40 23.82
N SER A 333 -2.25 -11.16 24.48
CA SER A 333 -3.58 -11.30 23.86
C SER A 333 -4.33 -9.98 23.72
N THR A 334 -3.69 -8.85 23.99
CA THR A 334 -4.32 -7.51 23.98
C THR A 334 -3.60 -6.56 23.04
N TRP A 335 -4.33 -5.54 22.59
CA TRP A 335 -3.81 -4.53 21.69
C TRP A 335 -3.56 -3.22 22.43
N GLN A 336 -2.46 -2.58 22.12
CA GLN A 336 -2.11 -1.24 22.57
C GLN A 336 -1.99 -0.30 21.37
N GLU A 337 -2.71 0.80 21.39
CA GLU A 337 -2.55 1.87 20.40
C GLU A 337 -1.27 2.65 20.68
N LEU A 338 -0.43 2.80 19.66
CA LEU A 338 0.87 3.45 19.79
C LEU A 338 0.84 4.94 19.45
N ASP A 339 -0.11 5.38 18.63
CA ASP A 339 -0.24 6.76 18.15
C ASP A 339 -1.39 7.55 18.81
N ALA A 340 -2.05 6.97 19.82
CA ALA A 340 -3.15 7.61 20.56
C ALA A 340 -2.77 8.97 21.20
N ALA A 341 -1.52 9.18 21.57
CA ALA A 341 -1.04 10.42 22.19
C ALA A 341 -1.01 11.63 21.23
N VAL A 342 -1.22 11.42 19.93
CA VAL A 342 -1.20 12.47 18.90
C VAL A 342 -2.61 13.01 18.61
N SER A 343 -3.65 12.34 19.07
CA SER A 343 -5.06 12.71 18.82
C SER A 343 -5.65 13.69 19.84
N GLY A 344 -4.90 14.06 20.85
CA GLY A 344 -5.34 15.00 21.89
C GLY A 344 -4.59 16.34 21.81
N VAL A 345 -5.08 17.29 21.04
CA VAL A 345 -5.32 18.72 21.33
C VAL A 345 -6.04 19.34 20.13
#